data_befd0b223d7828ff76e15d8d1e92503c
#
_entry.id   befd0b223d7828ff76e15d8d1e92503c
#
_cell.length_a   1.000
_cell.length_b   1.000
_cell.length_c   1.000
_cell.angle_alpha   90.00
_cell.angle_beta   90.00
_cell.angle_gamma   90.00
#
_symmetry.space_group_name_H-M   'P 1'
#
loop_
_entity.id
_entity.type
_entity.pdbx_description
1 polymer ?
#
loop_
_entity_poly.entity_id
_entity_poly.type
_entity_poly.pdbx_seq_one_letter_code
_entity_poly.pdbx_strand_id
1 'polypeptide(L)'
;LARNNITLDPTLKDAKGRPAIRMTYMDHEDDLAMATFLQDRAVEILKAAGAAEIWRDPVEGGTIHAHLLGTCRMGDDPETSVVDRYHRSHDISNLFICDGSSFVSSGRGQPTMTIQALAFRAAEHITRFARAGEI
;
A
#
# COMPACT_ATOMS: atom_id res chain seq x y z
N LEU A 1 -9.38 2.53 -0.41
CA LEU A 1 -10.60 2.81 -1.18
C LEU A 1 -10.89 1.62 -2.08
N ALA A 2 -12.12 1.08 -2.07
CA ALA A 2 -12.50 -0.09 -2.88
C ALA A 2 -12.33 0.15 -4.40
N ARG A 3 -12.40 1.40 -4.84
CA ARG A 3 -12.15 1.79 -6.24
C ARG A 3 -10.67 1.70 -6.66
N ASN A 4 -9.75 1.74 -5.71
CA ASN A 4 -8.32 1.53 -5.95
C ASN A 4 -8.05 0.04 -5.83
N ASN A 5 -7.87 -0.62 -6.96
CA ASN A 5 -7.77 -2.08 -7.01
C ASN A 5 -6.83 -2.56 -8.13
N ILE A 6 -6.45 -3.81 -8.01
CA ILE A 6 -5.71 -4.53 -9.04
C ILE A 6 -6.59 -5.67 -9.54
N THR A 7 -6.82 -5.71 -10.85
CA THR A 7 -7.62 -6.73 -11.51
C THR A 7 -6.85 -7.31 -12.69
N LEU A 8 -7.40 -8.35 -13.31
CA LEU A 8 -6.92 -8.85 -14.58
C LEU A 8 -7.65 -8.13 -15.72
N ASP A 9 -6.90 -7.70 -16.74
CA ASP A 9 -7.51 -7.07 -17.91
C ASP A 9 -8.28 -8.13 -18.75
N PRO A 10 -9.55 -7.86 -19.13
CA PRO A 10 -10.37 -8.86 -19.85
C PRO A 10 -9.90 -9.10 -21.29
N THR A 11 -9.14 -8.19 -21.88
CA THR A 11 -8.76 -8.22 -23.29
C THR A 11 -7.27 -8.28 -23.52
N LEU A 12 -6.49 -7.51 -22.76
CA LEU A 12 -5.04 -7.45 -22.90
C LEU A 12 -4.39 -8.70 -22.28
N LYS A 13 -3.39 -9.23 -23.00
CA LYS A 13 -2.61 -10.40 -22.57
C LYS A 13 -1.12 -10.08 -22.64
N ASP A 14 -0.38 -10.74 -21.74
CA ASP A 14 1.10 -10.72 -21.78
C ASP A 14 1.63 -11.60 -22.95
N ALA A 15 2.95 -11.57 -23.16
CA ALA A 15 3.62 -12.38 -24.19
C ALA A 15 3.43 -13.90 -24.05
N LYS A 16 2.94 -14.39 -22.90
CA LYS A 16 2.64 -15.80 -22.63
C LYS A 16 1.15 -16.11 -22.72
N GLY A 17 0.33 -15.18 -23.18
CA GLY A 17 -1.11 -15.33 -23.33
C GLY A 17 -1.92 -15.22 -22.03
N ARG A 18 -1.32 -14.82 -20.91
CA ARG A 18 -2.00 -14.62 -19.63
C ARG A 18 -2.63 -13.23 -19.58
N PRO A 19 -3.78 -13.04 -18.91
CA PRO A 19 -4.36 -11.72 -18.72
C PRO A 19 -3.36 -10.74 -18.13
N ALA A 20 -3.28 -9.53 -18.70
CA ALA A 20 -2.43 -8.47 -18.18
C ALA A 20 -2.97 -7.94 -16.83
N ILE A 21 -2.07 -7.44 -15.99
CA ILE A 21 -2.45 -6.78 -14.74
C ILE A 21 -3.00 -5.40 -15.08
N ARG A 22 -4.19 -5.09 -14.55
CA ARG A 22 -4.82 -3.78 -14.62
C ARG A 22 -4.86 -3.15 -13.24
N MET A 23 -4.18 -2.03 -13.06
CA MET A 23 -4.21 -1.24 -11.83
C MET A 23 -5.13 -0.03 -12.03
N THR A 24 -6.11 0.13 -11.15
CA THR A 24 -6.96 1.31 -11.06
C THR A 24 -6.58 2.10 -9.81
N TYR A 25 -6.21 3.35 -10.00
CA TYR A 25 -5.83 4.25 -8.91
C TYR A 25 -6.47 5.63 -9.10
N MET A 26 -7.00 6.18 -8.01
CA MET A 26 -7.55 7.54 -7.96
C MET A 26 -7.39 8.07 -6.53
N ASP A 27 -6.83 9.27 -6.42
CA ASP A 27 -6.75 9.97 -5.15
C ASP A 27 -8.14 10.31 -4.61
N HIS A 28 -8.26 10.42 -3.29
CA HIS A 28 -9.44 10.93 -2.64
C HIS A 28 -9.39 12.46 -2.62
N GLU A 29 -10.56 13.11 -2.66
CA GLU A 29 -10.64 14.56 -2.57
C GLU A 29 -10.02 15.12 -1.29
N ASP A 30 -10.16 14.40 -0.17
CA ASP A 30 -9.54 14.76 1.11
C ASP A 30 -8.02 14.67 1.04
N ASP A 31 -7.44 13.72 0.29
CA ASP A 31 -5.99 13.61 0.10
C ASP A 31 -5.46 14.83 -0.66
N LEU A 32 -6.17 15.24 -1.71
CA LEU A 32 -5.82 16.44 -2.51
C LEU A 32 -5.98 17.72 -1.68
N ALA A 33 -7.04 17.83 -0.90
CA ALA A 33 -7.24 18.95 0.01
C ALA A 33 -6.15 19.03 1.08
N MET A 34 -5.76 17.89 1.67
CA MET A 34 -4.66 17.81 2.63
C MET A 34 -3.33 18.17 1.99
N ALA A 35 -3.03 17.70 0.78
CA ALA A 35 -1.81 18.03 0.07
C ALA A 35 -1.71 19.55 -0.20
N THR A 36 -2.81 20.18 -0.62
CA THR A 36 -2.89 21.63 -0.81
C THR A 36 -2.65 22.37 0.50
N PHE A 37 -3.30 21.97 1.58
CA PHE A 37 -3.10 22.57 2.90
C PHE A 37 -1.65 22.48 3.37
N LEU A 38 -1.03 21.29 3.24
CA LEU A 38 0.36 21.08 3.63
C LEU A 38 1.33 21.91 2.78
N GLN A 39 1.06 22.03 1.48
CA GLN A 39 1.86 22.85 0.57
C GLN A 39 1.80 24.33 0.97
N ASP A 40 0.64 24.86 1.32
CA ASP A 40 0.49 26.24 1.80
C ASP A 40 1.26 26.47 3.12
N ARG A 41 1.19 25.52 4.06
CA ARG A 41 1.99 25.60 5.31
C ARG A 41 3.49 25.54 5.04
N ALA A 42 3.94 24.70 4.11
CA ALA A 42 5.34 24.62 3.71
C ALA A 42 5.83 25.95 3.14
N VAL A 43 5.04 26.61 2.29
CA VAL A 43 5.35 27.94 1.75
C VAL A 43 5.49 28.99 2.86
N GLU A 44 4.60 28.98 3.86
CA GLU A 44 4.69 29.90 5.00
C GLU A 44 5.97 29.67 5.82
N ILE A 45 6.32 28.42 6.08
CA ILE A 45 7.55 28.04 6.79
C ILE A 45 8.79 28.53 6.01
N LEU A 46 8.84 28.29 4.70
CA LEU A 46 9.96 28.71 3.85
C LEU A 46 10.09 30.23 3.80
N LYS A 47 8.98 30.98 3.72
CA LYS A 47 8.99 32.45 3.82
C LYS A 47 9.55 32.91 5.15
N ALA A 48 9.07 32.32 6.26
CA ALA A 48 9.54 32.69 7.60
C ALA A 48 11.03 32.34 7.80
N ALA A 49 11.53 31.32 7.13
CA ALA A 49 12.95 30.93 7.12
C ALA A 49 13.82 31.80 6.21
N GLY A 50 13.25 32.80 5.50
CA GLY A 50 13.99 33.74 4.66
C GLY A 50 14.33 33.19 3.25
N ALA A 51 13.58 32.24 2.72
CA ALA A 51 13.77 31.75 1.36
C ALA A 51 13.61 32.91 0.35
N ALA A 52 14.60 33.06 -0.55
CA ALA A 52 14.60 34.11 -1.57
C ALA A 52 13.58 33.83 -2.69
N GLU A 53 13.40 32.58 -3.02
CA GLU A 53 12.42 32.12 -4.01
C GLU A 53 11.78 30.81 -3.53
N ILE A 54 10.52 30.60 -3.89
CA ILE A 54 9.75 29.41 -3.53
C ILE A 54 8.98 28.94 -4.75
N TRP A 55 9.21 27.71 -5.14
CA TRP A 55 8.43 27.03 -6.17
C TRP A 55 7.48 26.03 -5.54
N ARG A 56 6.38 25.81 -6.21
CA ARG A 56 5.45 24.75 -5.85
C ARG A 56 4.86 24.12 -7.10
N ASP A 57 4.82 22.81 -7.09
CA ASP A 57 4.14 22.06 -8.14
C ASP A 57 2.62 22.10 -7.94
N PRO A 58 1.81 22.05 -9.00
CA PRO A 58 0.38 21.88 -8.86
C PRO A 58 0.04 20.59 -8.09
N VAL A 59 -0.96 20.67 -7.22
CA VAL A 59 -1.53 19.47 -6.59
C VAL A 59 -2.51 18.84 -7.58
N GLU A 60 -2.05 17.82 -8.29
CA GLU A 60 -2.82 17.11 -9.29
C GLU A 60 -3.02 15.66 -8.84
N GLY A 61 -4.24 15.14 -9.05
CA GLY A 61 -4.56 13.73 -8.78
C GLY A 61 -4.10 12.80 -9.89
N GLY A 62 -4.10 11.49 -9.59
CA GLY A 62 -3.80 10.44 -10.56
C GLY A 62 -2.31 10.13 -10.75
N THR A 63 -1.43 10.76 -10.01
CA THR A 63 0.00 10.44 -10.01
C THR A 63 0.27 9.24 -9.10
N ILE A 64 0.85 8.18 -9.67
CA ILE A 64 1.28 7.02 -8.88
C ILE A 64 2.60 7.37 -8.20
N HIS A 65 2.58 7.38 -6.88
CA HIS A 65 3.75 7.65 -6.05
C HIS A 65 4.40 6.35 -5.55
N ALA A 66 5.57 6.45 -4.95
CA ALA A 66 6.17 5.38 -4.15
C ALA A 66 5.32 5.08 -2.90
N HIS A 67 5.60 3.95 -2.23
CA HIS A 67 4.91 3.53 -1.00
C HIS A 67 3.43 3.12 -1.20
N LEU A 68 3.14 2.45 -2.32
CA LEU A 68 1.83 1.84 -2.54
C LEU A 68 1.60 0.72 -1.52
N LEU A 69 0.49 0.78 -0.81
CA LEU A 69 0.15 -0.10 0.32
C LEU A 69 -1.31 -0.54 0.23
N GLY A 70 -1.65 -1.66 0.91
CA GLY A 70 -3.05 -1.98 1.25
C GLY A 70 -3.85 -2.79 0.23
N THR A 71 -3.26 -3.28 -0.87
CA THR A 71 -3.98 -4.10 -1.86
C THR A 71 -4.34 -5.50 -1.36
N CYS A 72 -3.62 -6.02 -0.35
CA CYS A 72 -3.88 -7.30 0.32
C CYS A 72 -3.95 -7.09 1.85
N ARG A 73 -4.72 -6.09 2.28
CA ARG A 73 -4.73 -5.64 3.67
C ARG A 73 -5.00 -6.78 4.66
N MET A 74 -4.31 -6.71 5.80
CA MET A 74 -4.51 -7.66 6.90
C MET A 74 -5.73 -7.31 7.75
N GLY A 75 -6.29 -8.34 8.38
CA GLY A 75 -7.38 -8.21 9.35
C GLY A 75 -7.81 -9.57 9.88
N ASP A 76 -8.67 -9.57 10.88
CA ASP A 76 -9.19 -10.80 11.49
C ASP A 76 -10.46 -11.32 10.81
N ASP A 77 -11.10 -10.47 10.01
CA ASP A 77 -12.35 -10.79 9.32
C ASP A 77 -12.07 -11.05 7.83
N PRO A 78 -12.30 -12.27 7.32
CA PRO A 78 -12.08 -12.61 5.92
C PRO A 78 -12.97 -11.85 4.93
N GLU A 79 -14.12 -11.35 5.36
CA GLU A 79 -15.01 -10.55 4.51
C GLU A 79 -14.44 -9.15 4.21
N THR A 80 -13.50 -8.67 5.03
CA THR A 80 -12.95 -7.32 4.94
C THR A 80 -11.43 -7.28 4.81
N SER A 81 -10.75 -8.43 4.79
CA SER A 81 -9.30 -8.56 4.69
C SER A 81 -8.89 -9.73 3.77
N VAL A 82 -7.65 -9.69 3.28
CA VAL A 82 -7.08 -10.73 2.40
C VAL A 82 -6.21 -11.70 3.19
N VAL A 83 -5.48 -11.19 4.16
CA VAL A 83 -4.59 -11.99 5.03
C VAL A 83 -4.90 -11.72 6.50
N ASP A 84 -4.60 -12.70 7.34
CA ASP A 84 -4.69 -12.55 8.78
C ASP A 84 -3.54 -11.69 9.35
N ARG A 85 -3.54 -11.49 10.68
CA ARG A 85 -2.50 -10.74 11.40
C ARG A 85 -1.09 -11.32 11.30
N TYR A 86 -0.95 -12.54 10.77
CA TYR A 86 0.33 -13.22 10.51
C TYR A 86 0.67 -13.33 9.04
N HIS A 87 -0.01 -12.55 8.20
CA HIS A 87 0.16 -12.52 6.74
C HIS A 87 -0.29 -13.78 5.99
N ARG A 88 -0.99 -14.70 6.64
CA ARG A 88 -1.57 -15.90 6.00
C ARG A 88 -2.85 -15.54 5.28
N SER A 89 -3.00 -15.97 4.04
CA SER A 89 -4.25 -15.79 3.28
C SER A 89 -5.41 -16.49 3.98
N HIS A 90 -6.57 -15.82 4.02
CA HIS A 90 -7.81 -16.43 4.52
C HIS A 90 -8.31 -17.55 3.59
N ASP A 91 -8.12 -17.40 2.28
CA ASP A 91 -8.63 -18.35 1.27
C ASP A 91 -7.68 -19.52 1.01
N ILE A 92 -6.36 -19.29 1.14
CA ILE A 92 -5.34 -20.27 0.75
C ILE A 92 -4.37 -20.47 1.92
N SER A 93 -4.55 -21.59 2.62
CA SER A 93 -3.91 -21.86 3.91
C SER A 93 -2.37 -21.95 3.90
N ASN A 94 -1.75 -22.14 2.77
CA ASN A 94 -0.29 -22.22 2.60
C ASN A 94 0.27 -21.00 1.81
N LEU A 95 -0.52 -19.94 1.62
CA LEU A 95 -0.10 -18.70 0.98
C LEU A 95 0.10 -17.60 2.04
N PHE A 96 1.26 -16.94 1.98
CA PHE A 96 1.60 -15.80 2.84
C PHE A 96 2.00 -14.61 1.97
N ILE A 97 1.53 -13.40 2.35
CA ILE A 97 1.83 -12.15 1.65
C ILE A 97 2.55 -11.21 2.63
N CYS A 98 3.87 -11.10 2.48
CA CYS A 98 4.76 -10.46 3.48
C CYS A 98 5.38 -9.16 2.94
N ASP A 99 4.59 -8.28 2.36
CA ASP A 99 5.03 -7.00 1.81
C ASP A 99 4.10 -5.85 2.24
N GLY A 100 4.29 -4.67 1.68
CA GLY A 100 3.50 -3.48 2.01
C GLY A 100 2.02 -3.58 1.62
N SER A 101 1.63 -4.52 0.77
CA SER A 101 0.23 -4.70 0.40
C SER A 101 -0.66 -5.13 1.58
N SER A 102 -0.07 -5.72 2.62
CA SER A 102 -0.78 -6.14 3.83
C SER A 102 -1.15 -5.00 4.80
N PHE A 103 -0.65 -3.79 4.58
CA PHE A 103 -0.96 -2.65 5.44
C PHE A 103 -2.42 -2.24 5.34
N VAL A 104 -3.02 -1.89 6.47
CA VAL A 104 -4.40 -1.38 6.56
C VAL A 104 -4.46 0.11 6.26
N SER A 105 -3.44 0.85 6.69
CA SER A 105 -3.32 2.29 6.46
C SER A 105 -1.84 2.68 6.33
N SER A 106 -1.59 3.81 5.68
CA SER A 106 -0.27 4.40 5.59
C SER A 106 0.04 5.23 6.83
N GLY A 107 1.27 5.12 7.33
CA GLY A 107 1.82 6.08 8.29
C GLY A 107 2.38 7.32 7.58
N ARG A 108 2.90 8.26 8.36
CA ARG A 108 3.48 9.50 7.84
C ARG A 108 4.85 9.35 7.17
N GLY A 109 5.55 8.26 7.42
CA GLY A 109 6.96 8.09 7.03
C GLY A 109 7.18 6.94 6.07
N GLN A 110 8.46 6.61 5.88
CA GLN A 110 8.91 5.52 5.01
C GLN A 110 8.45 4.16 5.59
N PRO A 111 7.70 3.34 4.86
CA PRO A 111 7.12 2.10 5.40
C PRO A 111 8.11 0.93 5.47
N THR A 112 9.27 1.01 4.81
CA THR A 112 10.19 -0.11 4.57
C THR A 112 10.60 -0.83 5.85
N MET A 113 10.97 -0.10 6.91
CA MET A 113 11.38 -0.73 8.18
C MET A 113 10.24 -1.48 8.85
N THR A 114 9.01 -0.96 8.76
CA THR A 114 7.82 -1.64 9.28
C THR A 114 7.49 -2.88 8.45
N ILE A 115 7.60 -2.81 7.12
CA ILE A 115 7.44 -3.97 6.22
C ILE A 115 8.42 -5.08 6.62
N GLN A 116 9.70 -4.74 6.82
CA GLN A 116 10.72 -5.71 7.23
C GLN A 116 10.42 -6.32 8.60
N ALA A 117 10.04 -5.52 9.58
CA ALA A 117 9.69 -6.02 10.92
C ALA A 117 8.49 -7.00 10.87
N LEU A 118 7.47 -6.68 10.07
CA LEU A 118 6.33 -7.56 9.87
C LEU A 118 6.70 -8.83 9.12
N ALA A 119 7.61 -8.76 8.13
CA ALA A 119 8.11 -9.93 7.42
C ALA A 119 8.89 -10.88 8.34
N PHE A 120 9.72 -10.36 9.25
CA PHE A 120 10.39 -11.18 10.27
C PHE A 120 9.38 -11.88 11.18
N ARG A 121 8.36 -11.17 11.65
CA ARG A 121 7.29 -11.76 12.47
C ARG A 121 6.53 -12.86 11.71
N ALA A 122 6.24 -12.64 10.43
CA ALA A 122 5.60 -13.65 9.58
C ALA A 122 6.49 -14.88 9.40
N ALA A 123 7.81 -14.69 9.18
CA ALA A 123 8.77 -15.78 9.01
C ALA A 123 8.87 -16.67 10.26
N GLU A 124 8.85 -16.07 11.47
CA GLU A 124 8.80 -16.85 12.73
C GLU A 124 7.51 -17.69 12.80
N HIS A 125 6.39 -17.11 12.39
CA HIS A 125 5.11 -17.80 12.41
C HIS A 125 5.05 -18.96 11.40
N ILE A 126 5.51 -18.72 10.16
CA ILE A 126 5.65 -19.74 9.10
C ILE A 126 6.54 -20.89 9.59
N THR A 127 7.68 -20.57 10.19
CA THR A 127 8.59 -21.60 10.73
C THR A 127 7.92 -22.46 11.78
N ARG A 128 7.11 -21.86 12.66
CA ARG A 128 6.36 -22.60 13.68
C ARG A 128 5.31 -23.51 13.07
N PHE A 129 4.52 -23.02 12.11
CA PHE A 129 3.53 -23.83 11.38
C PHE A 129 4.15 -24.98 10.62
N ALA A 130 5.26 -24.75 9.90
CA ALA A 130 5.98 -25.79 9.20
C ALA A 130 6.47 -26.91 10.14
N ARG A 131 6.99 -26.54 11.32
CA ARG A 131 7.42 -27.52 12.33
C ARG A 131 6.26 -28.30 12.96
N ALA A 132 5.07 -27.71 13.00
CA ALA A 132 3.85 -28.34 13.50
C ALA A 132 3.15 -29.22 12.42
N GLY A 133 3.61 -29.15 11.17
CA GLY A 133 2.96 -29.86 10.04
C GLY A 133 1.63 -29.22 9.61
N GLU A 134 1.45 -27.93 9.86
CA GLU A 134 0.23 -27.19 9.53
C GLU A 134 0.28 -26.51 8.14
N ILE A 135 1.44 -26.56 7.50
CA ILE A 135 1.71 -26.11 6.11
C ILE A 135 2.77 -26.98 5.46
#